data_d3a4a7df3b21c0f826e584e3f19e6e96
#
_entry.id   d3a4a7df3b21c0f826e584e3f19e6e96
#
_cell.length_a   1.000
_cell.length_b   1.000
_cell.length_c   1.000
_cell.angle_alpha   90.00
_cell.angle_beta   90.00
_cell.angle_gamma   90.00
#
_symmetry.space_group_name_H-M   'P 1'
#
loop_
_entity.id
_entity.type
_entity.pdbx_description
1 polymer ?
#
loop_
_entity_poly.entity_id
_entity_poly.type
_entity_poly.pdbx_seq_one_letter_code
_entity_poly.pdbx_strand_id
1 'polypeptide(L)'
;MKTVLYQLLVTFRLYKISNFTLADGMARILRKLGEQIAADLATASAQPQPAWAQQRLLVLRLIAQHELSAAQIAEAVGISRATVFNYLDTVETQGVAALLQRGHSGGPEPTLAGDDHAAFVEQLRAGKFRRAKEAQAWIERRTKRRLALSSVYTLLGKAGGVLKVPRKTHAKKDAAKTEAFRQELPAKLAAATAEAAGRPVRLWVLDEHRYGLLPVIRRCWSLRGVRVHVPYATRYQWGYLHEAMEVDGEHRMELLFTPAIDLDVHALFLAQLGQSDPAAFHVVIQDQAGFHLQPGDVRMPANVRVVPLPPYSPELNPVEKLGDLVKDAICNRLFQDLRTLEDAILAELADLRQGGARVAQLIGDGWLPDKVNCGARG
;
A
#
# COMPACT_ATOMS: atom_id res chain seq x y z
N MET A 1 -35.74 -14.61 3.73
CA MET A 1 -36.10 -16.04 3.56
C MET A 1 -35.72 -16.90 4.78
N LYS A 2 -34.49 -16.88 5.31
CA LYS A 2 -34.10 -17.68 6.50
C LYS A 2 -34.89 -17.35 7.78
N THR A 3 -35.25 -16.09 8.01
CA THR A 3 -35.99 -15.63 9.20
C THR A 3 -37.46 -16.11 9.19
N VAL A 4 -38.07 -16.12 8.01
CA VAL A 4 -39.45 -16.62 7.83
C VAL A 4 -39.53 -18.15 8.02
N LEU A 5 -38.49 -18.86 7.52
CA LEU A 5 -38.39 -20.33 7.69
C LEU A 5 -38.18 -20.71 9.17
N TYR A 6 -37.41 -19.90 9.92
CA TYR A 6 -37.17 -20.11 11.34
C TYR A 6 -38.48 -19.88 12.17
N GLN A 7 -39.23 -18.81 11.86
CA GLN A 7 -40.51 -18.54 12.49
C GLN A 7 -41.56 -19.64 12.18
N LEU A 8 -41.60 -20.10 10.92
CA LEU A 8 -42.47 -21.20 10.53
C LEU A 8 -42.12 -22.53 11.24
N LEU A 9 -40.84 -22.86 11.38
CA LEU A 9 -40.39 -24.05 12.10
C LEU A 9 -40.71 -24.00 13.60
N VAL A 10 -40.58 -22.82 14.22
CA VAL A 10 -40.91 -22.61 15.65
C VAL A 10 -42.42 -22.67 15.84
N THR A 11 -43.24 -22.07 14.97
CA THR A 11 -44.68 -22.12 14.99
C THR A 11 -45.20 -23.57 14.81
N PHE A 12 -44.56 -24.34 13.91
CA PHE A 12 -44.92 -25.76 13.70
C PHE A 12 -44.53 -26.64 14.89
N ARG A 13 -43.42 -26.35 15.58
CA ARG A 13 -43.02 -27.02 16.84
C ARG A 13 -43.97 -26.65 17.99
N LEU A 14 -44.38 -25.39 18.11
CA LEU A 14 -45.34 -24.92 19.11
C LEU A 14 -46.70 -25.56 18.90
N TYR A 15 -47.15 -25.71 17.63
CA TYR A 15 -48.41 -26.43 17.30
C TYR A 15 -48.36 -27.92 17.70
N LYS A 16 -47.22 -28.58 17.60
CA LYS A 16 -47.01 -29.95 18.08
C LYS A 16 -47.06 -30.07 19.61
N ILE A 17 -46.58 -29.06 20.34
CA ILE A 17 -46.55 -29.03 21.80
C ILE A 17 -47.96 -28.80 22.38
N SER A 18 -48.82 -28.01 21.72
CA SER A 18 -50.20 -27.77 22.16
C SER A 18 -51.11 -29.02 22.11
N ASN A 19 -50.68 -30.07 21.35
CA ASN A 19 -51.42 -31.33 21.23
C ASN A 19 -50.88 -32.47 22.12
N PHE A 20 -49.88 -32.17 23.01
CA PHE A 20 -49.34 -33.13 23.96
C PHE A 20 -50.21 -33.16 25.22
N THR A 21 -50.98 -34.21 25.39
CA THR A 21 -51.84 -34.48 26.53
C THR A 21 -51.08 -34.58 27.86
N LEU A 22 -51.69 -34.05 28.89
CA LEU A 22 -51.45 -34.04 30.32
C LEU A 22 -50.99 -35.40 30.95
N ALA A 23 -49.81 -35.89 30.61
CA ALA A 23 -49.26 -37.12 31.18
C ALA A 23 -47.86 -37.05 31.72
N ASP A 24 -47.27 -35.83 31.93
CA ASP A 24 -45.96 -35.70 32.60
C ASP A 24 -46.06 -34.70 33.76
N GLY A 25 -45.64 -35.17 34.92
CA GLY A 25 -45.85 -34.55 36.23
C GLY A 25 -45.49 -33.04 36.24
N MET A 26 -46.30 -32.28 36.95
CA MET A 26 -46.37 -30.83 37.12
C MET A 26 -45.10 -30.07 36.74
N ALA A 27 -44.96 -29.78 35.43
CA ALA A 27 -43.90 -28.91 34.91
C ALA A 27 -44.18 -27.51 35.42
N ARG A 28 -43.37 -27.04 36.37
CA ARG A 28 -43.53 -25.73 37.00
C ARG A 28 -43.42 -24.61 35.98
N ILE A 29 -44.47 -23.85 35.75
CA ILE A 29 -44.48 -22.67 34.90
C ILE A 29 -43.47 -21.64 35.44
N LEU A 30 -42.71 -20.98 34.58
CA LEU A 30 -41.71 -19.99 34.95
C LEU A 30 -42.36 -18.74 35.57
N ARG A 31 -41.68 -18.06 36.46
CA ARG A 31 -42.13 -16.78 37.04
C ARG A 31 -42.36 -15.74 35.94
N LYS A 32 -43.31 -14.84 36.12
CA LYS A 32 -43.51 -13.68 35.23
C LYS A 32 -42.27 -12.78 35.26
N LEU A 33 -41.93 -12.25 34.11
CA LEU A 33 -40.92 -11.21 33.98
C LEU A 33 -41.43 -9.92 34.66
N GLY A 34 -40.54 -9.20 35.32
CA GLY A 34 -40.83 -7.87 35.87
C GLY A 34 -41.23 -6.89 34.75
N GLU A 35 -42.03 -5.86 35.13
CA GLU A 35 -42.57 -4.88 34.17
C GLU A 35 -41.45 -4.17 33.36
N GLN A 36 -40.35 -3.81 34.01
CA GLN A 36 -39.22 -3.19 33.35
C GLN A 36 -38.57 -4.12 32.29
N ILE A 37 -38.38 -5.38 32.63
CA ILE A 37 -37.84 -6.40 31.70
C ILE A 37 -38.78 -6.60 30.54
N ALA A 38 -40.08 -6.57 30.73
CA ALA A 38 -41.06 -6.70 29.67
C ALA A 38 -41.05 -5.50 28.72
N ALA A 39 -40.87 -4.27 29.25
CA ALA A 39 -40.73 -3.06 28.44
C ALA A 39 -39.43 -3.06 27.61
N ASP A 40 -38.31 -3.44 28.25
CA ASP A 40 -37.00 -3.54 27.57
C ASP A 40 -37.03 -4.63 26.48
N LEU A 41 -37.69 -5.75 26.73
CA LEU A 41 -37.90 -6.83 25.76
C LEU A 41 -38.73 -6.36 24.55
N ALA A 42 -39.79 -5.59 24.76
CA ALA A 42 -40.60 -5.02 23.69
C ALA A 42 -39.72 -4.06 22.83
N THR A 43 -38.98 -3.19 23.46
CA THR A 43 -38.07 -2.23 22.80
C THR A 43 -37.00 -2.95 21.98
N ALA A 44 -36.30 -3.92 22.58
CA ALA A 44 -35.27 -4.70 21.91
C ALA A 44 -35.79 -5.53 20.74
N SER A 45 -37.02 -5.99 20.85
CA SER A 45 -37.73 -6.80 19.83
C SER A 45 -38.19 -5.98 18.64
N ALA A 46 -38.39 -4.69 18.77
CA ALA A 46 -38.80 -3.79 17.69
C ALA A 46 -37.60 -3.41 16.80
N GLN A 47 -36.38 -3.62 17.25
CA GLN A 47 -35.15 -3.31 16.51
C GLN A 47 -34.65 -4.50 15.69
N PRO A 48 -34.03 -4.30 14.52
CA PRO A 48 -33.37 -5.35 13.79
C PRO A 48 -32.25 -5.99 14.63
N GLN A 49 -32.35 -7.31 14.83
CA GLN A 49 -31.40 -8.08 15.62
C GLN A 49 -30.76 -9.21 14.80
N PRO A 50 -29.49 -9.57 15.05
CA PRO A 50 -28.86 -10.71 14.43
C PRO A 50 -29.54 -12.02 14.87
N ALA A 51 -29.46 -13.07 14.05
CA ALA A 51 -30.19 -14.34 14.24
C ALA A 51 -29.98 -14.96 15.64
N TRP A 52 -28.74 -14.89 16.18
CA TRP A 52 -28.45 -15.40 17.54
C TRP A 52 -29.14 -14.61 18.66
N ALA A 53 -29.31 -13.29 18.48
CA ALA A 53 -30.03 -12.45 19.44
C ALA A 53 -31.55 -12.65 19.32
N GLN A 54 -32.07 -12.84 18.12
CA GLN A 54 -33.48 -13.16 17.89
C GLN A 54 -33.89 -14.44 18.62
N GLN A 55 -33.03 -15.47 18.64
CA GLN A 55 -33.30 -16.70 19.39
C GLN A 55 -33.42 -16.43 20.90
N ARG A 56 -32.55 -15.60 21.47
CA ARG A 56 -32.61 -15.23 22.89
C ARG A 56 -33.85 -14.43 23.22
N LEU A 57 -34.19 -13.44 22.38
CA LEU A 57 -35.42 -12.66 22.51
C LEU A 57 -36.68 -13.53 22.40
N LEU A 58 -36.68 -14.54 21.51
CA LEU A 58 -37.76 -15.48 21.38
C LEU A 58 -37.99 -16.27 22.68
N VAL A 59 -36.92 -16.75 23.32
CA VAL A 59 -37.03 -17.44 24.61
C VAL A 59 -37.70 -16.54 25.65
N LEU A 60 -37.27 -15.26 25.77
CA LEU A 60 -37.86 -14.31 26.71
C LEU A 60 -39.33 -14.01 26.42
N ARG A 61 -39.72 -13.92 25.15
CA ARG A 61 -41.11 -13.71 24.75
C ARG A 61 -41.98 -14.90 25.18
N LEU A 62 -41.47 -16.13 24.99
CA LEU A 62 -42.19 -17.34 25.43
C LEU A 62 -42.30 -17.39 26.97
N ILE A 63 -41.31 -16.95 27.70
CA ILE A 63 -41.37 -16.79 29.15
C ILE A 63 -42.42 -15.73 29.55
N ALA A 64 -42.45 -14.59 28.85
CA ALA A 64 -43.38 -13.49 29.12
C ALA A 64 -44.86 -13.87 28.90
N GLN A 65 -45.16 -14.80 27.97
CA GLN A 65 -46.50 -15.33 27.75
C GLN A 65 -46.99 -16.13 28.96
N HIS A 66 -46.08 -16.64 29.79
CA HIS A 66 -46.41 -17.37 31.04
C HIS A 66 -47.29 -18.60 30.85
N GLU A 67 -47.23 -19.23 29.66
CA GLU A 67 -48.04 -20.40 29.30
C GLU A 67 -47.25 -21.72 29.26
N LEU A 68 -45.90 -21.61 29.10
CA LEU A 68 -45.05 -22.75 28.88
C LEU A 68 -44.04 -22.94 30.03
N SER A 69 -43.74 -24.22 30.32
CA SER A 69 -42.63 -24.57 31.21
C SER A 69 -41.27 -24.42 30.55
N ALA A 70 -40.20 -24.34 31.33
CA ALA A 70 -38.83 -24.27 30.83
C ALA A 70 -38.45 -25.44 29.89
N ALA A 71 -39.02 -26.63 30.12
CA ALA A 71 -38.81 -27.80 29.28
C ALA A 71 -39.47 -27.62 27.89
N GLN A 72 -40.69 -27.12 27.86
CA GLN A 72 -41.45 -26.88 26.63
C GLN A 72 -40.79 -25.74 25.81
N ILE A 73 -40.34 -24.67 26.46
CA ILE A 73 -39.59 -23.59 25.79
C ILE A 73 -38.26 -24.12 25.21
N ALA A 74 -37.54 -24.91 25.97
CA ALA A 74 -36.28 -25.51 25.54
C ALA A 74 -36.47 -26.39 24.29
N GLU A 75 -37.51 -27.21 24.28
CA GLU A 75 -37.89 -28.05 23.16
C GLU A 75 -38.33 -27.23 21.93
N ALA A 76 -39.19 -26.22 22.13
CA ALA A 76 -39.67 -25.36 21.05
C ALA A 76 -38.54 -24.61 20.33
N VAL A 77 -37.60 -24.11 21.09
CA VAL A 77 -36.46 -23.28 20.55
C VAL A 77 -35.26 -24.13 20.16
N GLY A 78 -35.21 -25.40 20.61
CA GLY A 78 -34.06 -26.29 20.30
C GLY A 78 -32.83 -26.00 21.12
N ILE A 79 -32.99 -25.63 22.41
CA ILE A 79 -31.91 -25.36 23.38
C ILE A 79 -32.05 -26.26 24.60
N SER A 80 -31.09 -26.26 25.50
CA SER A 80 -31.18 -26.97 26.75
C SER A 80 -32.09 -26.22 27.75
N ARG A 81 -32.75 -26.97 28.66
CA ARG A 81 -33.48 -26.38 29.80
C ARG A 81 -32.59 -25.47 30.66
N ALA A 82 -31.34 -25.84 30.87
CA ALA A 82 -30.36 -25.03 31.59
C ALA A 82 -30.10 -23.69 30.88
N THR A 83 -30.08 -23.65 29.54
CA THR A 83 -29.94 -22.43 28.75
C THR A 83 -31.13 -21.47 28.97
N VAL A 84 -32.36 -21.99 29.09
CA VAL A 84 -33.52 -21.16 29.39
C VAL A 84 -33.37 -20.47 30.75
N PHE A 85 -32.97 -21.22 31.79
CA PHE A 85 -32.71 -20.64 33.11
C PHE A 85 -31.54 -19.65 33.12
N ASN A 86 -30.46 -19.94 32.41
CA ASN A 86 -29.33 -19.01 32.29
C ASN A 86 -29.74 -17.69 31.63
N TYR A 87 -30.63 -17.72 30.64
CA TYR A 87 -31.14 -16.51 30.01
C TYR A 87 -32.03 -15.72 30.99
N LEU A 88 -32.90 -16.44 31.73
CA LEU A 88 -33.75 -15.82 32.75
C LEU A 88 -32.92 -15.15 33.84
N ASP A 89 -31.92 -15.87 34.38
CA ASP A 89 -31.05 -15.36 35.43
C ASP A 89 -30.22 -14.13 34.92
N THR A 90 -29.69 -14.19 33.74
CA THR A 90 -28.99 -13.06 33.11
C THR A 90 -29.89 -11.84 33.02
N VAL A 91 -31.13 -12.01 32.60
CA VAL A 91 -32.04 -10.89 32.41
C VAL A 91 -32.53 -10.33 33.76
N GLU A 92 -32.79 -11.19 34.75
CA GLU A 92 -33.18 -10.78 36.09
C GLU A 92 -32.04 -10.01 36.83
N THR A 93 -30.77 -10.40 36.60
CA THR A 93 -29.63 -9.82 37.30
C THR A 93 -28.99 -8.65 36.56
N GLN A 94 -28.97 -8.67 35.23
CA GLN A 94 -28.18 -7.75 34.38
C GLN A 94 -29.02 -7.04 33.30
N GLY A 95 -30.29 -7.39 33.15
CA GLY A 95 -31.21 -6.80 32.15
C GLY A 95 -31.10 -7.40 30.75
N VAL A 96 -32.07 -7.00 29.89
CA VAL A 96 -32.18 -7.53 28.50
C VAL A 96 -30.98 -7.17 27.65
N ALA A 97 -30.38 -5.99 27.85
CA ALA A 97 -29.21 -5.54 27.11
C ALA A 97 -27.98 -6.47 27.31
N ALA A 98 -27.77 -6.99 28.52
CA ALA A 98 -26.69 -7.92 28.80
C ALA A 98 -26.87 -9.26 28.05
N LEU A 99 -28.10 -9.75 27.94
CA LEU A 99 -28.41 -10.95 27.17
C LEU A 99 -28.13 -10.78 25.68
N LEU A 100 -28.22 -9.56 25.16
CA LEU A 100 -27.95 -9.22 23.76
C LEU A 100 -26.48 -8.90 23.48
N GLN A 101 -25.63 -8.91 24.50
CA GLN A 101 -24.19 -8.85 24.31
C GLN A 101 -23.62 -10.23 24.01
N ARG A 102 -22.75 -10.32 22.98
CA ARG A 102 -22.04 -11.54 22.70
C ARG A 102 -20.78 -11.55 23.58
N GLY A 103 -20.84 -12.30 24.69
CA GLY A 103 -19.63 -12.55 25.48
C GLY A 103 -18.58 -13.20 24.57
N HIS A 104 -17.43 -12.56 24.42
CA HIS A 104 -16.24 -13.21 23.89
C HIS A 104 -15.68 -14.04 25.08
N SER A 105 -15.85 -15.34 25.00
CA SER A 105 -14.96 -16.23 25.77
C SER A 105 -13.57 -15.94 25.22
N GLY A 106 -12.66 -15.39 26.06
CA GLY A 106 -11.31 -15.09 25.66
C GLY A 106 -10.69 -16.28 24.95
N GLY A 107 -10.23 -16.07 23.72
CA GLY A 107 -9.48 -17.10 23.00
C GLY A 107 -8.16 -17.40 23.73
N PRO A 108 -7.39 -18.41 23.32
CA PRO A 108 -6.09 -18.70 23.88
C PRO A 108 -5.20 -17.44 23.81
N GLU A 109 -4.40 -17.24 24.86
CA GLU A 109 -3.47 -16.11 24.93
C GLU A 109 -2.61 -16.01 23.66
N PRO A 110 -2.44 -14.78 23.12
CA PRO A 110 -1.60 -14.57 21.96
C PRO A 110 -0.18 -15.06 22.21
N THR A 111 0.41 -15.78 21.26
CA THR A 111 1.80 -16.27 21.36
C THR A 111 2.80 -15.13 21.48
N LEU A 112 2.48 -13.98 20.87
CA LEU A 112 3.22 -12.73 21.02
C LEU A 112 2.26 -11.68 21.60
N ALA A 113 2.53 -11.19 22.80
CA ALA A 113 1.79 -10.15 23.49
C ALA A 113 2.74 -9.08 24.04
N GLY A 114 2.23 -7.91 24.35
CA GLY A 114 3.00 -6.83 24.98
C GLY A 114 4.32 -6.54 24.25
N ASP A 115 5.43 -6.56 25.02
CA ASP A 115 6.77 -6.23 24.54
C ASP A 115 7.29 -7.19 23.47
N ASP A 116 6.88 -8.45 23.48
CA ASP A 116 7.28 -9.43 22.47
C ASP A 116 6.64 -9.13 21.10
N HIS A 117 5.40 -8.68 21.11
CA HIS A 117 4.73 -8.24 19.89
C HIS A 117 5.36 -6.93 19.37
N ALA A 118 5.62 -5.96 20.22
CA ALA A 118 6.28 -4.71 19.85
C ALA A 118 7.67 -4.96 19.25
N ALA A 119 8.48 -5.82 19.87
CA ALA A 119 9.78 -6.21 19.35
C ALA A 119 9.70 -6.95 18.00
N PHE A 120 8.68 -7.78 17.80
CA PHE A 120 8.44 -8.46 16.53
C PHE A 120 8.12 -7.48 15.40
N VAL A 121 7.24 -6.51 15.66
CA VAL A 121 6.89 -5.44 14.70
C VAL A 121 8.13 -4.60 14.35
N GLU A 122 8.99 -4.32 15.33
CA GLU A 122 10.24 -3.58 15.07
C GLU A 122 11.22 -4.36 14.19
N GLN A 123 11.35 -5.68 14.39
CA GLN A 123 12.13 -6.54 13.47
C GLN A 123 11.56 -6.52 12.05
N LEU A 124 10.23 -6.50 11.89
CA LEU A 124 9.57 -6.37 10.59
C LEU A 124 9.86 -5.00 9.95
N ARG A 125 9.74 -3.91 10.73
CA ARG A 125 10.05 -2.55 10.27
C ARG A 125 11.49 -2.42 9.81
N ALA A 126 12.41 -3.06 10.52
CA ALA A 126 13.83 -3.10 10.18
C ALA A 126 14.17 -4.07 9.02
N GLY A 127 13.20 -4.79 8.46
CA GLY A 127 13.40 -5.73 7.35
C GLY A 127 14.30 -6.92 7.69
N LYS A 128 14.35 -7.35 8.97
CA LYS A 128 15.26 -8.40 9.44
C LYS A 128 14.86 -9.81 9.03
N PHE A 129 13.63 -10.03 8.59
CA PHE A 129 13.15 -11.36 8.17
C PHE A 129 13.05 -11.44 6.64
N ARG A 130 14.00 -12.14 6.01
CA ARG A 130 13.97 -12.43 4.56
C ARG A 130 12.99 -13.57 4.23
N ARG A 131 12.75 -14.47 5.18
CA ARG A 131 11.89 -15.66 5.06
C ARG A 131 11.11 -15.89 6.35
N ALA A 132 9.91 -16.47 6.24
CA ALA A 132 9.08 -16.81 7.40
C ALA A 132 9.79 -17.76 8.40
N LYS A 133 10.73 -18.62 7.94
CA LYS A 133 11.55 -19.46 8.82
C LYS A 133 12.46 -18.64 9.75
N GLU A 134 12.92 -17.46 9.33
CA GLU A 134 13.72 -16.58 10.19
C GLU A 134 12.87 -15.93 11.28
N ALA A 135 11.65 -15.53 10.94
CA ALA A 135 10.66 -15.08 11.91
C ALA A 135 10.28 -16.19 12.90
N GLN A 136 10.09 -17.44 12.41
CA GLN A 136 9.83 -18.62 13.25
C GLN A 136 10.95 -18.83 14.27
N ALA A 137 12.20 -18.84 13.82
CA ALA A 137 13.37 -19.02 14.70
C ALA A 137 13.51 -17.86 15.71
N TRP A 138 13.17 -16.64 15.32
CA TRP A 138 13.17 -15.49 16.22
C TRP A 138 12.11 -15.65 17.32
N ILE A 139 10.87 -16.02 16.95
CA ILE A 139 9.77 -16.27 17.88
C ILE A 139 10.15 -17.40 18.86
N GLU A 140 10.69 -18.52 18.33
CA GLU A 140 11.10 -19.66 19.14
C GLU A 140 12.16 -19.29 20.18
N ARG A 141 13.16 -18.50 19.82
CA ARG A 141 14.18 -18.01 20.76
C ARG A 141 13.59 -17.12 21.85
N ARG A 142 12.61 -16.28 21.49
CA ARG A 142 12.01 -15.30 22.40
C ARG A 142 10.98 -15.91 23.36
N THR A 143 10.10 -16.74 22.81
CA THR A 143 8.97 -17.30 23.58
C THR A 143 9.20 -18.72 24.06
N LYS A 144 10.31 -19.38 23.65
CA LYS A 144 10.60 -20.80 23.88
C LYS A 144 9.53 -21.74 23.27
N ARG A 145 8.67 -21.23 22.39
CA ARG A 145 7.59 -21.98 21.74
C ARG A 145 7.83 -22.03 20.23
N ARG A 146 7.87 -23.22 19.67
CA ARG A 146 7.99 -23.42 18.23
C ARG A 146 6.60 -23.44 17.60
N LEU A 147 6.34 -22.49 16.71
CA LEU A 147 5.09 -22.40 15.97
C LEU A 147 5.17 -23.14 14.63
N ALA A 148 4.04 -23.64 14.14
CA ALA A 148 3.93 -24.07 12.75
C ALA A 148 4.14 -22.88 11.80
N LEU A 149 4.70 -23.09 10.61
CA LEU A 149 4.94 -22.03 9.63
C LEU A 149 3.64 -21.31 9.22
N SER A 150 2.50 -22.02 9.14
CA SER A 150 1.19 -21.42 8.89
C SER A 150 0.81 -20.38 9.94
N SER A 151 1.07 -20.66 11.22
CA SER A 151 0.84 -19.73 12.31
C SER A 151 1.78 -18.51 12.23
N VAL A 152 3.02 -18.71 11.79
CA VAL A 152 3.99 -17.62 11.57
C VAL A 152 3.51 -16.71 10.44
N TYR A 153 3.02 -17.26 9.32
CA TYR A 153 2.43 -16.46 8.24
C TYR A 153 1.21 -15.66 8.72
N THR A 154 0.38 -16.27 9.56
CA THR A 154 -0.77 -15.55 10.18
C THR A 154 -0.30 -14.40 11.07
N LEU A 155 0.74 -14.60 11.89
CA LEU A 155 1.32 -13.54 12.73
C LEU A 155 1.94 -12.42 11.90
N LEU A 156 2.72 -12.77 10.86
CA LEU A 156 3.27 -11.81 9.93
C LEU A 156 2.18 -10.95 9.29
N GLY A 157 1.10 -11.58 8.80
CA GLY A 157 -0.04 -10.88 8.21
C GLY A 157 -0.77 -9.98 9.21
N LYS A 158 -1.04 -10.47 10.44
CA LYS A 158 -1.68 -9.67 11.50
C LYS A 158 -0.83 -8.45 11.92
N ALA A 159 0.50 -8.58 11.87
CA ALA A 159 1.43 -7.48 12.11
C ALA A 159 1.59 -6.53 10.89
N GLY A 160 0.82 -6.70 9.83
CA GLY A 160 0.92 -5.89 8.61
C GLY A 160 2.14 -6.22 7.73
N GLY A 161 2.78 -7.37 7.96
CA GLY A 161 3.95 -7.80 7.20
C GLY A 161 3.58 -8.20 5.77
N VAL A 162 4.30 -7.63 4.80
CA VAL A 162 4.21 -7.95 3.36
C VAL A 162 5.61 -8.17 2.79
N LEU A 163 5.72 -9.06 1.81
CA LEU A 163 7.00 -9.24 1.11
C LEU A 163 7.24 -8.04 0.18
N LYS A 164 8.37 -7.36 0.38
CA LYS A 164 8.82 -6.24 -0.45
C LYS A 164 10.22 -6.52 -0.98
N VAL A 165 10.51 -6.01 -2.18
CA VAL A 165 11.88 -5.92 -2.67
C VAL A 165 12.52 -4.69 -2.02
N PRO A 166 13.62 -4.82 -1.27
CA PRO A 166 14.29 -3.67 -0.68
C PRO A 166 14.80 -2.73 -1.77
N ARG A 167 14.68 -1.42 -1.54
CA ARG A 167 15.35 -0.43 -2.39
C ARG A 167 16.85 -0.44 -2.09
N LYS A 168 17.65 -0.42 -3.14
CA LYS A 168 19.10 -0.25 -3.00
C LYS A 168 19.40 1.12 -2.42
N THR A 169 20.19 1.16 -1.36
CA THR A 169 20.70 2.40 -0.78
C THR A 169 22.21 2.30 -0.75
N HIS A 170 22.89 3.30 -1.29
CA HIS A 170 24.35 3.29 -1.33
C HIS A 170 24.90 3.36 0.11
N ALA A 171 25.93 2.55 0.43
CA ALA A 171 26.51 2.49 1.77
C ALA A 171 27.13 3.84 2.24
N LYS A 172 27.56 4.68 1.30
CA LYS A 172 28.12 6.02 1.56
C LYS A 172 27.06 7.13 1.55
N LYS A 173 25.75 6.80 1.49
CA LYS A 173 24.69 7.79 1.54
C LYS A 173 24.71 8.52 2.87
N ASP A 174 24.65 9.84 2.82
CA ASP A 174 24.61 10.74 3.98
C ASP A 174 23.23 11.44 4.02
N ALA A 175 22.38 11.00 4.95
CA ALA A 175 21.04 11.56 5.08
C ALA A 175 21.05 13.04 5.50
N ALA A 176 22.07 13.45 6.28
CA ALA A 176 22.20 14.85 6.71
C ALA A 176 22.53 15.76 5.51
N LYS A 177 23.43 15.32 4.61
CA LYS A 177 23.71 16.07 3.37
C LYS A 177 22.51 16.14 2.44
N THR A 178 21.72 15.07 2.36
CA THR A 178 20.47 15.05 1.58
C THR A 178 19.47 16.08 2.10
N GLU A 179 19.32 16.17 3.42
CA GLU A 179 18.39 17.11 4.04
C GLU A 179 18.91 18.55 3.96
N ALA A 180 20.20 18.77 4.21
CA ALA A 180 20.83 20.08 4.05
C ALA A 180 20.66 20.61 2.62
N PHE A 181 20.87 19.76 1.61
CA PHE A 181 20.64 20.14 0.22
C PHE A 181 19.19 20.59 -0.06
N ARG A 182 18.20 19.87 0.49
CA ARG A 182 16.78 20.28 0.33
C ARG A 182 16.53 21.68 0.88
N GLN A 183 17.15 22.01 2.01
CA GLN A 183 17.01 23.33 2.64
C GLN A 183 17.78 24.42 1.86
N GLU A 184 18.94 24.09 1.31
CA GLU A 184 19.79 25.01 0.55
C GLU A 184 19.34 25.20 -0.90
N LEU A 185 18.53 24.30 -1.46
CA LEU A 185 18.17 24.33 -2.88
C LEU A 185 17.59 25.67 -3.33
N PRO A 186 16.67 26.33 -2.60
CA PRO A 186 16.16 27.64 -3.03
C PRO A 186 17.29 28.69 -3.22
N ALA A 187 18.26 28.72 -2.30
CA ALA A 187 19.39 29.64 -2.41
C ALA A 187 20.31 29.28 -3.58
N LYS A 188 20.56 27.97 -3.82
CA LYS A 188 21.36 27.51 -4.97
C LYS A 188 20.69 27.85 -6.30
N LEU A 189 19.36 27.68 -6.38
CA LEU A 189 18.59 28.08 -7.57
C LEU A 189 18.63 29.59 -7.78
N ALA A 190 18.44 30.39 -6.73
CA ALA A 190 18.53 31.84 -6.79
C ALA A 190 19.91 32.29 -7.28
N ALA A 191 20.99 31.69 -6.78
CA ALA A 191 22.35 31.99 -7.24
C ALA A 191 22.55 31.60 -8.72
N ALA A 192 22.05 30.41 -9.14
CA ALA A 192 22.18 29.97 -10.53
C ALA A 192 21.34 30.86 -11.49
N THR A 193 20.19 31.36 -11.06
CA THR A 193 19.31 32.22 -11.87
C THR A 193 19.74 33.69 -11.89
N ALA A 194 20.63 34.14 -11.00
CA ALA A 194 21.11 35.52 -10.96
C ALA A 194 21.73 35.98 -12.30
N GLU A 195 22.30 35.07 -13.06
CA GLU A 195 22.89 35.33 -14.38
C GLU A 195 21.87 35.35 -15.53
N ALA A 196 20.62 35.08 -15.25
CA ALA A 196 19.56 35.06 -16.30
C ALA A 196 19.32 36.43 -16.93
N ALA A 197 19.70 37.52 -16.25
CA ALA A 197 19.60 38.89 -16.77
C ALA A 197 18.24 39.26 -17.35
N GLY A 198 17.15 38.85 -16.67
CA GLY A 198 15.76 39.11 -17.08
C GLY A 198 15.21 38.11 -18.14
N ARG A 199 15.99 37.14 -18.58
CA ARG A 199 15.48 36.07 -19.46
C ARG A 199 14.53 35.14 -18.70
N PRO A 200 13.53 34.54 -19.36
CA PRO A 200 12.74 33.46 -18.78
C PRO A 200 13.63 32.33 -18.28
N VAL A 201 13.39 31.83 -17.08
CA VAL A 201 14.17 30.72 -16.50
C VAL A 201 13.40 29.41 -16.69
N ARG A 202 14.10 28.39 -17.20
CA ARG A 202 13.61 27.01 -17.30
C ARG A 202 14.41 26.13 -16.37
N LEU A 203 13.73 25.42 -15.48
CA LEU A 203 14.37 24.50 -14.53
C LEU A 203 14.22 23.07 -15.02
N TRP A 204 15.32 22.36 -15.12
CA TRP A 204 15.40 20.98 -15.60
C TRP A 204 15.97 20.05 -14.53
N VAL A 205 15.55 18.80 -14.56
CA VAL A 205 16.21 17.66 -13.91
C VAL A 205 16.73 16.72 -14.99
N LEU A 206 17.97 16.25 -14.84
CA LEU A 206 18.68 15.47 -15.84
C LEU A 206 19.18 14.16 -15.24
N ASP A 207 19.17 13.09 -16.06
CA ASP A 207 19.74 11.79 -15.74
C ASP A 207 20.11 11.03 -17.01
N GLU A 208 20.85 9.93 -16.88
CA GLU A 208 21.18 9.02 -17.98
C GLU A 208 20.75 7.60 -17.69
N HIS A 209 20.18 6.99 -18.71
CA HIS A 209 19.75 5.60 -18.65
C HIS A 209 20.52 4.73 -19.66
N ARG A 210 21.20 3.69 -19.18
CA ARG A 210 21.82 2.69 -20.05
C ARG A 210 20.76 1.67 -20.49
N TYR A 211 20.60 1.47 -21.78
CA TYR A 211 19.78 0.44 -22.41
C TYR A 211 20.65 -0.49 -23.26
N GLY A 212 20.13 -1.67 -23.61
CA GLY A 212 20.88 -2.61 -24.45
C GLY A 212 20.10 -3.86 -24.82
N LEU A 213 20.73 -4.69 -25.68
CA LEU A 213 20.11 -5.88 -26.25
C LEU A 213 20.09 -7.09 -25.30
N LEU A 214 20.68 -6.99 -24.10
CA LEU A 214 20.47 -7.98 -23.06
C LEU A 214 19.02 -7.91 -22.55
N PRO A 215 18.33 -9.04 -22.41
CA PRO A 215 16.91 -9.05 -22.10
C PRO A 215 16.61 -8.48 -20.71
N VAL A 216 15.63 -7.60 -20.65
CA VAL A 216 15.01 -7.13 -19.42
C VAL A 216 13.78 -8.00 -19.16
N ILE A 217 13.80 -8.76 -18.07
CA ILE A 217 12.69 -9.65 -17.70
C ILE A 217 11.85 -8.99 -16.62
N ARG A 218 10.55 -8.84 -16.88
CA ARG A 218 9.55 -8.34 -15.93
C ARG A 218 8.35 -9.28 -15.83
N ARG A 219 7.55 -9.12 -14.78
CA ARG A 219 6.32 -9.88 -14.60
C ARG A 219 5.35 -9.58 -15.73
N CYS A 220 4.68 -10.62 -16.25
CA CYS A 220 3.59 -10.49 -17.21
C CYS A 220 2.39 -11.32 -16.76
N TRP A 221 1.23 -11.02 -17.30
CA TRP A 221 0.03 -11.80 -17.05
C TRP A 221 0.10 -13.15 -17.75
N SER A 222 -0.25 -14.21 -17.01
CA SER A 222 -0.35 -15.57 -17.51
C SER A 222 -1.40 -16.36 -16.77
N LEU A 223 -1.86 -17.45 -17.34
CA LEU A 223 -2.77 -18.37 -16.65
C LEU A 223 -2.03 -19.13 -15.54
N ARG A 224 -2.76 -19.46 -14.48
CA ARG A 224 -2.22 -20.25 -13.37
C ARG A 224 -1.72 -21.61 -13.91
N GLY A 225 -0.50 -21.99 -13.57
CA GLY A 225 0.13 -23.25 -13.99
C GLY A 225 0.81 -23.19 -15.36
N VAL A 226 0.65 -22.11 -16.13
CA VAL A 226 1.36 -21.91 -17.40
C VAL A 226 2.70 -21.22 -17.15
N ARG A 227 3.78 -21.81 -17.67
CA ARG A 227 5.11 -21.21 -17.64
C ARG A 227 5.31 -20.39 -18.91
N VAL A 228 5.46 -19.07 -18.75
CA VAL A 228 5.74 -18.16 -19.87
C VAL A 228 7.22 -18.22 -20.22
N HIS A 229 7.51 -18.24 -21.51
CA HIS A 229 8.86 -18.17 -22.07
C HIS A 229 9.02 -16.89 -22.87
N VAL A 230 10.15 -16.22 -22.71
CA VAL A 230 10.52 -15.00 -23.44
C VAL A 230 11.70 -15.33 -24.34
N PRO A 231 11.68 -14.94 -25.63
CA PRO A 231 12.83 -15.09 -26.53
C PRO A 231 14.06 -14.42 -25.93
N TYR A 232 15.20 -15.06 -26.06
CA TYR A 232 16.45 -14.62 -25.47
C TYR A 232 17.59 -14.69 -26.48
N ALA A 233 18.42 -13.66 -26.53
CA ALA A 233 19.68 -13.66 -27.24
C ALA A 233 20.74 -12.90 -26.43
N THR A 234 21.95 -13.46 -26.33
CA THR A 234 23.06 -12.82 -25.62
C THR A 234 23.81 -11.91 -26.59
N ARG A 235 23.42 -10.65 -26.62
CA ARG A 235 24.09 -9.61 -27.41
C ARG A 235 24.57 -8.49 -26.49
N TYR A 236 25.88 -8.28 -26.42
CA TYR A 236 26.50 -7.28 -25.57
C TYR A 236 26.65 -5.95 -26.33
N GLN A 237 25.51 -5.38 -26.74
CA GLN A 237 25.43 -4.05 -27.34
C GLN A 237 24.55 -3.18 -26.45
N TRP A 238 24.96 -1.95 -26.25
CA TRP A 238 24.26 -0.98 -25.42
C TRP A 238 24.45 0.43 -25.94
N GLY A 239 23.55 1.31 -25.56
CA GLY A 239 23.60 2.75 -25.72
C GLY A 239 23.17 3.44 -24.43
N TYR A 240 23.18 4.73 -24.49
CA TYR A 240 22.80 5.61 -23.39
C TYR A 240 21.70 6.56 -23.88
N LEU A 241 20.71 6.75 -23.05
CA LEU A 241 19.66 7.74 -23.21
C LEU A 241 19.93 8.85 -22.18
N HIS A 242 20.25 10.04 -22.66
CA HIS A 242 20.27 11.24 -21.86
C HIS A 242 18.86 11.81 -21.86
N GLU A 243 18.35 12.16 -20.69
CA GLU A 243 16.99 12.59 -20.51
C GLU A 243 16.90 13.78 -19.55
N ALA A 244 16.16 14.82 -19.96
CA ALA A 244 15.89 15.97 -19.13
C ALA A 244 14.40 16.28 -19.12
N MET A 245 13.85 16.57 -17.94
CA MET A 245 12.46 16.96 -17.75
C MET A 245 12.39 18.35 -17.14
N GLU A 246 11.58 19.22 -17.72
CA GLU A 246 11.29 20.55 -17.18
C GLU A 246 10.40 20.43 -15.96
N VAL A 247 10.85 21.01 -14.83
CA VAL A 247 10.17 20.86 -13.52
C VAL A 247 8.89 21.68 -13.43
N ASP A 248 8.86 22.85 -14.07
CA ASP A 248 7.75 23.78 -14.08
C ASP A 248 7.51 24.31 -15.49
N GLY A 249 6.51 25.18 -15.67
CA GLY A 249 6.20 25.75 -16.97
C GLY A 249 5.46 24.78 -17.89
N GLU A 250 6.00 24.52 -19.06
CA GLU A 250 5.38 23.65 -20.08
C GLU A 250 5.62 22.17 -19.85
N HIS A 251 6.47 21.80 -18.87
CA HIS A 251 6.87 20.44 -18.57
C HIS A 251 7.39 19.69 -19.79
N ARG A 252 8.32 20.34 -20.50
CA ARG A 252 8.96 19.77 -21.68
C ARG A 252 9.88 18.59 -21.32
N MET A 253 10.21 17.80 -22.33
CA MET A 253 11.14 16.70 -22.21
C MET A 253 12.12 16.72 -23.37
N GLU A 254 13.41 16.62 -23.07
CA GLU A 254 14.50 16.50 -24.04
C GLU A 254 15.17 15.14 -23.91
N LEU A 255 15.49 14.52 -25.06
CA LEU A 255 16.09 13.19 -25.14
C LEU A 255 17.25 13.21 -26.13
N LEU A 256 18.32 12.47 -25.81
CA LEU A 256 19.43 12.22 -26.71
C LEU A 256 19.93 10.77 -26.56
N PHE A 257 19.89 10.01 -27.65
CA PHE A 257 20.49 8.66 -27.71
C PHE A 257 21.92 8.73 -28.16
N THR A 258 22.85 8.08 -27.43
CA THR A 258 24.28 8.11 -27.71
C THR A 258 24.93 6.72 -27.56
N PRO A 259 25.96 6.40 -28.31
CA PRO A 259 26.72 5.17 -28.16
C PRO A 259 27.69 5.18 -26.97
N ALA A 260 28.01 6.36 -26.46
CA ALA A 260 28.96 6.57 -25.38
C ALA A 260 28.44 7.60 -24.37
N ILE A 261 29.08 7.66 -23.21
CA ILE A 261 28.81 8.62 -22.16
C ILE A 261 30.15 9.19 -21.68
N ASP A 262 30.35 10.49 -21.90
CA ASP A 262 31.52 11.23 -21.52
C ASP A 262 31.20 12.72 -21.37
N LEU A 263 32.22 13.52 -21.03
CA LEU A 263 32.09 14.96 -20.83
C LEU A 263 31.68 15.72 -22.12
N ASP A 264 32.10 15.25 -23.27
CA ASP A 264 31.80 15.91 -24.56
C ASP A 264 30.32 15.61 -24.99
N VAL A 265 29.87 14.38 -24.77
CA VAL A 265 28.46 14.00 -24.98
C VAL A 265 27.57 14.78 -24.00
N HIS A 266 27.96 14.92 -22.75
CA HIS A 266 27.20 15.71 -21.79
C HIS A 266 27.14 17.20 -22.19
N ALA A 267 28.27 17.78 -22.69
CA ALA A 267 28.29 19.12 -23.24
C ALA A 267 27.35 19.30 -24.43
N LEU A 268 27.29 18.27 -25.33
CA LEU A 268 26.39 18.25 -26.47
C LEU A 268 24.92 18.26 -26.01
N PHE A 269 24.58 17.46 -25.01
CA PHE A 269 23.20 17.42 -24.49
C PHE A 269 22.80 18.74 -23.79
N LEU A 270 23.70 19.34 -23.02
CA LEU A 270 23.44 20.68 -22.46
C LEU A 270 23.32 21.74 -23.56
N ALA A 271 24.07 21.64 -24.64
CA ALA A 271 23.90 22.53 -25.80
C ALA A 271 22.54 22.34 -26.47
N GLN A 272 22.05 21.10 -26.62
CA GLN A 272 20.71 20.81 -27.12
C GLN A 272 19.65 21.46 -26.22
N LEU A 273 19.77 21.33 -24.87
CA LEU A 273 18.87 22.00 -23.93
C LEU A 273 18.89 23.52 -24.10
N GLY A 274 20.07 24.13 -24.19
CA GLY A 274 20.20 25.55 -24.41
C GLY A 274 19.60 26.05 -25.73
N GLN A 275 19.61 25.21 -26.77
CA GLN A 275 19.04 25.49 -28.08
C GLN A 275 17.54 25.22 -28.16
N SER A 276 16.96 24.40 -27.27
CA SER A 276 15.52 24.11 -27.24
C SER A 276 14.66 25.37 -26.98
N ASP A 277 15.25 26.36 -26.29
CA ASP A 277 14.72 27.71 -26.13
C ASP A 277 15.88 28.71 -25.93
N PRO A 278 16.43 29.25 -27.03
CA PRO A 278 17.61 30.14 -26.96
C PRO A 278 17.34 31.46 -26.22
N ALA A 279 16.09 31.87 -26.11
CA ALA A 279 15.70 33.08 -25.38
C ALA A 279 15.68 32.86 -23.85
N ALA A 280 15.53 31.62 -23.41
CA ALA A 280 15.50 31.27 -22.00
C ALA A 280 16.90 31.03 -21.42
N PHE A 281 16.94 31.04 -20.10
CA PHE A 281 18.07 30.62 -19.30
C PHE A 281 17.74 29.29 -18.61
N HIS A 282 18.58 28.29 -18.82
CA HIS A 282 18.32 26.91 -18.38
C HIS A 282 19.13 26.60 -17.12
N VAL A 283 18.45 26.20 -16.05
CA VAL A 283 19.07 25.70 -14.84
C VAL A 283 18.82 24.20 -14.78
N VAL A 284 19.88 23.41 -14.70
CA VAL A 284 19.84 21.96 -14.79
C VAL A 284 20.31 21.34 -13.48
N ILE A 285 19.42 20.62 -12.82
CA ILE A 285 19.75 19.82 -11.63
C ILE A 285 20.20 18.44 -12.11
N GLN A 286 21.40 18.03 -11.73
CA GLN A 286 22.02 16.75 -12.13
C GLN A 286 22.83 16.14 -10.99
N ASP A 287 23.17 14.86 -11.08
CA ASP A 287 24.08 14.23 -10.14
C ASP A 287 25.57 14.64 -10.42
N GLN A 288 26.49 14.15 -9.63
CA GLN A 288 27.92 14.42 -9.74
C GLN A 288 28.66 13.23 -10.37
N ALA A 289 28.13 12.63 -11.42
CA ALA A 289 28.86 11.60 -12.15
C ALA A 289 30.10 12.17 -12.81
N GLY A 290 31.15 11.36 -12.95
CA GLY A 290 32.45 11.81 -13.47
C GLY A 290 32.44 12.28 -14.93
N PHE A 291 31.37 11.99 -15.65
CA PHE A 291 31.11 12.42 -17.03
C PHE A 291 30.19 13.65 -17.11
N HIS A 292 29.82 14.25 -16.00
CA HIS A 292 29.01 15.47 -15.95
C HIS A 292 29.89 16.72 -15.86
N LEU A 293 29.57 17.73 -16.67
CA LEU A 293 30.19 19.04 -16.54
C LEU A 293 29.90 19.64 -15.16
N GLN A 294 30.91 20.19 -14.56
CA GLN A 294 30.76 20.87 -13.28
C GLN A 294 30.52 22.38 -13.49
N PRO A 295 29.97 23.09 -12.50
CA PRO A 295 29.84 24.55 -12.58
C PRO A 295 31.18 25.23 -12.97
N GLY A 296 31.15 26.08 -13.99
CA GLY A 296 32.32 26.81 -14.48
C GLY A 296 33.15 26.08 -15.56
N ASP A 297 32.74 24.88 -16.00
CA ASP A 297 33.40 24.21 -17.14
C ASP A 297 33.26 25.07 -18.42
N VAL A 298 34.36 25.19 -19.17
CA VAL A 298 34.43 26.03 -20.38
C VAL A 298 33.51 25.57 -21.51
N ARG A 299 33.07 24.31 -21.51
CA ARG A 299 32.13 23.73 -22.48
C ARG A 299 30.68 24.07 -22.16
N MET A 300 30.41 24.68 -20.97
CA MET A 300 29.05 25.03 -20.56
C MET A 300 28.43 26.07 -21.51
N PRO A 301 27.26 25.84 -22.08
CA PRO A 301 26.57 26.84 -22.90
C PRO A 301 26.30 28.14 -22.11
N ALA A 302 26.38 29.29 -22.78
CA ALA A 302 26.24 30.60 -22.14
C ALA A 302 24.88 30.81 -21.42
N ASN A 303 23.83 30.12 -21.88
CA ASN A 303 22.50 30.17 -21.29
C ASN A 303 22.12 28.94 -20.44
N VAL A 304 23.11 28.12 -20.04
CA VAL A 304 22.91 26.95 -19.19
C VAL A 304 23.72 27.06 -17.92
N ARG A 305 23.16 26.68 -16.78
CA ARG A 305 23.88 26.50 -15.51
C ARG A 305 23.46 25.18 -14.86
N VAL A 306 24.42 24.49 -14.25
CA VAL A 306 24.19 23.22 -13.56
C VAL A 306 24.19 23.42 -12.05
N VAL A 307 23.28 22.70 -11.38
CA VAL A 307 23.19 22.62 -9.91
C VAL A 307 23.39 21.15 -9.52
N PRO A 308 24.54 20.81 -8.96
CA PRO A 308 24.85 19.42 -8.64
C PRO A 308 24.07 18.94 -7.41
N LEU A 309 23.45 17.76 -7.52
CA LEU A 309 22.86 17.01 -6.40
C LEU A 309 23.94 16.50 -5.44
N PRO A 310 23.61 16.23 -4.17
CA PRO A 310 24.52 15.54 -3.26
C PRO A 310 24.90 14.16 -3.81
N PRO A 311 26.13 13.70 -3.57
CA PRO A 311 26.55 12.37 -3.99
C PRO A 311 25.68 11.28 -3.38
N TYR A 312 25.40 10.22 -4.15
CA TYR A 312 24.64 9.04 -3.70
C TYR A 312 23.19 9.33 -3.24
N SER A 313 22.54 10.32 -3.83
CA SER A 313 21.17 10.75 -3.49
C SER A 313 20.19 10.64 -4.67
N PRO A 314 20.03 9.46 -5.30
CA PRO A 314 19.16 9.28 -6.48
C PRO A 314 17.70 9.62 -6.18
N GLU A 315 17.26 9.47 -4.94
CA GLU A 315 15.89 9.81 -4.54
C GLU A 315 15.57 11.32 -4.65
N LEU A 316 16.57 12.15 -4.87
CA LEU A 316 16.39 13.58 -5.15
C LEU A 316 16.18 13.85 -6.64
N ASN A 317 16.41 12.86 -7.53
CA ASN A 317 16.23 13.04 -8.96
C ASN A 317 14.91 12.38 -9.41
N PRO A 318 13.85 13.14 -9.75
CA PRO A 318 12.58 12.56 -10.21
C PRO A 318 12.69 11.87 -11.58
N VAL A 319 13.73 12.14 -12.38
CA VAL A 319 13.98 11.50 -13.67
C VAL A 319 14.23 10.00 -13.53
N GLU A 320 14.71 9.53 -12.39
CA GLU A 320 14.89 8.08 -12.13
C GLU A 320 13.63 7.23 -12.37
N LYS A 321 12.44 7.84 -12.21
CA LYS A 321 11.17 7.17 -12.52
C LYS A 321 11.02 6.87 -14.01
N LEU A 322 11.65 7.65 -14.88
CA LEU A 322 11.62 7.46 -16.32
C LEU A 322 12.35 6.18 -16.75
N GLY A 323 13.44 5.83 -16.06
CA GLY A 323 14.14 4.57 -16.27
C GLY A 323 13.27 3.33 -16.07
N ASP A 324 12.21 3.40 -15.27
CA ASP A 324 11.25 2.31 -15.15
C ASP A 324 10.32 2.21 -16.37
N LEU A 325 9.91 3.34 -16.96
CA LEU A 325 9.13 3.37 -18.20
C LEU A 325 9.98 2.86 -19.38
N VAL A 326 11.24 3.27 -19.47
CA VAL A 326 12.19 2.74 -20.47
C VAL A 326 12.30 1.21 -20.36
N LYS A 327 12.45 0.68 -19.13
CA LYS A 327 12.49 -0.77 -18.92
C LYS A 327 11.17 -1.47 -19.26
N ASP A 328 10.03 -0.82 -19.04
CA ASP A 328 8.72 -1.35 -19.43
C ASP A 328 8.56 -1.42 -20.94
N ALA A 329 9.06 -0.43 -21.68
CA ALA A 329 9.06 -0.41 -23.14
C ALA A 329 9.79 -1.59 -23.77
N ILE A 330 10.89 -2.02 -23.16
CA ILE A 330 11.81 -3.03 -23.71
C ILE A 330 11.69 -4.42 -23.05
N CYS A 331 10.96 -4.54 -21.93
CA CYS A 331 10.91 -5.80 -21.19
C CYS A 331 10.20 -6.92 -21.98
N ASN A 332 10.64 -8.16 -21.73
CA ASN A 332 10.07 -9.39 -22.30
C ASN A 332 10.03 -9.42 -23.85
N ARG A 333 10.88 -8.65 -24.49
CA ARG A 333 10.97 -8.52 -25.94
C ARG A 333 12.39 -8.85 -26.41
N LEU A 334 12.49 -9.34 -27.64
CA LEU A 334 13.74 -9.55 -28.36
C LEU A 334 13.85 -8.50 -29.47
N PHE A 335 14.92 -7.72 -29.46
CA PHE A 335 15.22 -6.72 -30.49
C PHE A 335 16.34 -7.21 -31.43
N GLN A 336 16.26 -6.86 -32.71
CA GLN A 336 17.27 -7.24 -33.69
C GLN A 336 18.55 -6.42 -33.54
N ASP A 337 18.40 -5.13 -33.22
CA ASP A 337 19.48 -4.17 -33.10
C ASP A 337 19.08 -3.05 -32.12
N LEU A 338 20.04 -2.13 -31.84
CA LEU A 338 19.79 -1.00 -30.94
C LEU A 338 18.77 -0.04 -31.51
N ARG A 339 18.71 0.15 -32.82
CA ARG A 339 17.79 1.08 -33.45
C ARG A 339 16.33 0.67 -33.22
N THR A 340 16.00 -0.60 -33.46
CA THR A 340 14.64 -1.11 -33.19
C THR A 340 14.26 -1.05 -31.71
N LEU A 341 15.25 -1.14 -30.81
CA LEU A 341 15.04 -0.97 -29.38
C LEU A 341 14.80 0.52 -29.04
N GLU A 342 15.58 1.43 -29.60
CA GLU A 342 15.44 2.88 -29.46
C GLU A 342 14.07 3.37 -29.98
N ASP A 343 13.62 2.86 -31.12
CA ASP A 343 12.29 3.13 -31.68
C ASP A 343 11.18 2.70 -30.70
N ALA A 344 11.35 1.55 -30.02
CA ALA A 344 10.40 1.10 -29.00
C ALA A 344 10.39 1.98 -27.76
N ILE A 345 11.56 2.47 -27.32
CA ILE A 345 11.65 3.45 -26.23
C ILE A 345 10.95 4.76 -26.63
N LEU A 346 11.27 5.28 -27.82
CA LEU A 346 10.65 6.51 -28.32
C LEU A 346 9.13 6.42 -28.43
N ALA A 347 8.61 5.27 -28.86
CA ALA A 347 7.17 5.03 -28.96
C ALA A 347 6.51 5.06 -27.55
N GLU A 348 7.14 4.47 -26.53
CA GLU A 348 6.64 4.51 -25.15
C GLU A 348 6.68 5.92 -24.56
N LEU A 349 7.72 6.68 -24.89
CA LEU A 349 7.92 8.04 -24.38
C LEU A 349 7.23 9.11 -25.23
N ALA A 350 6.51 8.74 -26.31
CA ALA A 350 5.90 9.68 -27.27
C ALA A 350 4.97 10.70 -26.58
N ASP A 351 4.11 10.22 -25.67
CA ASP A 351 3.19 11.08 -24.92
C ASP A 351 3.92 12.04 -23.96
N LEU A 352 5.04 11.60 -23.38
CA LEU A 352 5.85 12.42 -22.47
C LEU A 352 6.60 13.52 -23.26
N ARG A 353 7.05 13.21 -24.46
CA ARG A 353 7.73 14.18 -25.34
C ARG A 353 6.83 15.34 -25.78
N GLN A 354 5.52 15.16 -25.73
CA GLN A 354 4.57 16.25 -25.96
C GLN A 354 4.46 17.22 -24.76
N GLY A 355 5.11 16.85 -23.64
CA GLY A 355 5.09 17.66 -22.41
C GLY A 355 3.76 17.59 -21.64
N GLY A 356 3.59 18.53 -20.71
CA GLY A 356 2.33 18.73 -20.02
C GLY A 356 2.07 17.78 -18.85
N ALA A 357 0.79 17.43 -18.63
CA ALA A 357 0.30 16.81 -17.41
C ALA A 357 1.02 15.49 -17.01
N ARG A 358 1.47 14.70 -17.99
CA ARG A 358 2.12 13.41 -17.71
C ARG A 358 3.55 13.57 -17.18
N VAL A 359 4.30 14.54 -17.71
CA VAL A 359 5.62 14.92 -17.19
C VAL A 359 5.45 15.55 -15.81
N ALA A 360 4.49 16.48 -15.66
CA ALA A 360 4.14 17.06 -14.37
C ALA A 360 3.84 15.98 -13.30
N GLN A 361 3.08 14.94 -13.67
CA GLN A 361 2.77 13.82 -12.77
C GLN A 361 4.02 13.02 -12.37
N LEU A 362 4.97 12.79 -13.28
CA LEU A 362 6.22 12.11 -12.97
C LEU A 362 7.07 12.91 -11.98
N ILE A 363 7.11 14.23 -12.15
CA ILE A 363 7.88 15.15 -11.30
C ILE A 363 7.11 15.45 -10.00
N GLY A 364 5.79 15.65 -10.07
CA GLY A 364 4.94 16.25 -9.04
C GLY A 364 4.80 15.50 -7.71
N ASP A 365 5.07 14.20 -7.67
CA ASP A 365 5.03 13.41 -6.42
C ASP A 365 6.30 13.56 -5.56
N GLY A 366 7.15 14.54 -5.85
CA GLY A 366 8.43 14.74 -5.20
C GLY A 366 8.51 16.04 -4.40
N TRP A 367 9.54 16.13 -3.59
CA TRP A 367 9.91 17.31 -2.78
C TRP A 367 10.31 18.54 -3.62
N LEU A 368 10.69 18.36 -4.90
CA LEU A 368 11.27 19.37 -5.77
C LEU A 368 10.26 20.49 -6.16
N PRO A 369 9.00 20.21 -6.57
CA PRO A 369 8.05 21.26 -6.93
C PRO A 369 7.73 22.20 -5.78
N ASP A 370 7.62 21.69 -4.56
CA ASP A 370 7.31 22.50 -3.37
C ASP A 370 8.41 23.53 -3.06
N LYS A 371 9.66 23.21 -3.37
CA LYS A 371 10.81 24.07 -3.12
C LYS A 371 11.06 25.08 -4.23
N VAL A 372 10.75 24.72 -5.47
CA VAL A 372 10.89 25.63 -6.64
C VAL A 372 9.85 26.75 -6.58
N ASN A 373 8.61 26.44 -6.22
CA ASN A 373 7.55 27.42 -6.08
C ASN A 373 7.79 28.46 -4.96
N CYS A 374 8.63 28.15 -3.97
CA CYS A 374 9.03 29.11 -2.93
C CYS A 374 10.08 30.13 -3.41
N GLY A 375 10.90 29.78 -4.42
CA GLY A 375 11.95 30.66 -4.96
C GLY A 375 11.52 31.55 -6.11
N ALA A 376 10.47 31.19 -6.85
CA ALA A 376 10.01 31.92 -8.04
C ALA A 376 8.99 33.05 -7.75
N ARG A 377 8.62 33.28 -6.49
CA ARG A 377 7.65 34.32 -6.05
C ARG A 377 8.28 35.43 -5.22
N GLY A 378 9.59 35.62 -5.31
CA GLY A 378 10.30 36.70 -4.65
C GLY A 378 10.64 37.84 -5.61
#